data_1c5c6ec06087511015471e9584e37f68
#
_entry.id   1c5c6ec06087511015471e9584e37f68
#
_cell.length_a   1.000
_cell.length_b   1.000
_cell.length_c   1.000
_cell.angle_alpha   90.00
_cell.angle_beta   90.00
_cell.angle_gamma   90.00
#
_symmetry.space_group_name_H-M   'P 1'
#
loop_
_entity.id
_entity.type
_entity.pdbx_description
1 polymer ?
#
loop_
_entity_poly.entity_id
_entity_poly.type
_entity_poly.pdbx_seq_one_letter_code
_entity_poly.pdbx_strand_id
1 'polypeptide(L)'
;MDIKERLAKHLGQKPDIARAAFVAPNATVIGNVKLGPLSSVWYGAVLRGDIHSIEIGEGSNVQDLAVVHLADDYGVKVGNYTTIGHSAIIHACTIGDECLIGMGATILDGAVIGDHCIVGANALVTQRFVAPAGSMILGAPAKVVRSLKESELLGLRAWAEKYVTTGQAHAARK
;
A
#
# COMPACT_ATOMS: atom_id res chain seq x y z
N MET A 1 -12.99 -8.00 -20.59
CA MET A 1 -13.52 -8.92 -19.53
C MET A 1 -14.65 -8.20 -18.84
N ASP A 2 -15.83 -8.77 -18.80
CA ASP A 2 -16.96 -8.18 -18.07
C ASP A 2 -16.81 -8.35 -16.54
N ILE A 3 -17.69 -7.74 -15.77
CA ILE A 3 -17.59 -7.77 -14.29
C ILE A 3 -17.79 -9.19 -13.72
N LYS A 4 -18.63 -10.03 -14.35
CA LYS A 4 -18.84 -11.40 -13.87
C LYS A 4 -17.60 -12.26 -14.10
N GLU A 5 -16.96 -12.11 -15.25
CA GLU A 5 -15.69 -12.79 -15.57
C GLU A 5 -14.58 -12.36 -14.61
N ARG A 6 -14.48 -11.06 -14.28
CA ARG A 6 -13.50 -10.53 -13.31
C ARG A 6 -13.73 -11.13 -11.93
N LEU A 7 -14.96 -11.09 -11.43
CA LEU A 7 -15.31 -11.67 -10.14
C LEU A 7 -15.02 -13.18 -10.09
N ALA A 8 -15.38 -13.93 -11.14
CA ALA A 8 -15.08 -15.36 -11.23
C ALA A 8 -13.56 -15.63 -11.18
N LYS A 9 -12.77 -14.79 -11.84
CA LYS A 9 -11.31 -14.91 -11.90
C LYS A 9 -10.62 -14.52 -10.60
N HIS A 10 -11.06 -13.48 -9.93
CA HIS A 10 -10.29 -12.85 -8.84
C HIS A 10 -10.88 -13.06 -7.45
N LEU A 11 -12.21 -12.94 -7.27
CA LEU A 11 -12.85 -13.05 -5.96
C LEU A 11 -12.72 -14.45 -5.35
N GLY A 12 -12.78 -15.49 -6.18
CA GLY A 12 -12.66 -16.90 -5.74
C GLY A 12 -11.23 -17.30 -5.36
N GLN A 13 -10.22 -16.47 -5.58
CA GLN A 13 -8.85 -16.80 -5.23
C GLN A 13 -8.65 -16.70 -3.72
N LYS A 14 -7.85 -17.60 -3.17
CA LYS A 14 -7.40 -17.54 -1.79
C LYS A 14 -6.20 -16.59 -1.70
N PRO A 15 -6.23 -15.59 -0.82
CA PRO A 15 -5.09 -14.70 -0.62
C PRO A 15 -3.80 -15.44 -0.26
N ASP A 16 -2.70 -15.09 -0.91
CA ASP A 16 -1.35 -15.58 -0.59
C ASP A 16 -0.73 -14.68 0.50
N ILE A 17 -0.93 -15.07 1.75
CA ILE A 17 -0.50 -14.31 2.93
C ILE A 17 0.50 -15.06 3.80
N ALA A 18 0.91 -16.27 3.41
CA ALA A 18 1.68 -17.18 4.26
C ALA A 18 3.07 -16.64 4.64
N ARG A 19 3.64 -15.72 3.87
CA ARG A 19 4.96 -15.13 4.10
C ARG A 19 4.92 -13.80 4.84
N ALA A 20 3.74 -13.25 5.11
CA ALA A 20 3.59 -12.02 5.87
C ALA A 20 4.06 -12.20 7.32
N ALA A 21 4.68 -11.16 7.88
CA ALA A 21 5.07 -11.15 9.29
C ALA A 21 3.84 -11.07 10.21
N PHE A 22 2.81 -10.37 9.79
CA PHE A 22 1.59 -10.19 10.58
C PHE A 22 0.39 -9.85 9.70
N VAL A 23 -0.75 -10.48 9.97
CA VAL A 23 -2.06 -10.08 9.48
C VAL A 23 -2.99 -10.03 10.69
N ALA A 24 -3.52 -8.84 10.99
CA ALA A 24 -4.39 -8.65 12.15
C ALA A 24 -5.67 -9.51 12.02
N PRO A 25 -6.17 -10.09 13.11
CA PRO A 25 -7.31 -11.01 13.07
C PRO A 25 -8.63 -10.35 12.60
N ASN A 26 -8.71 -9.02 12.68
CA ASN A 26 -9.84 -8.22 12.19
C ASN A 26 -9.53 -7.44 10.90
N ALA A 27 -8.39 -7.70 10.26
CA ALA A 27 -8.15 -7.22 8.90
C ALA A 27 -8.97 -8.07 7.91
N THR A 28 -9.47 -7.43 6.86
CA THR A 28 -10.17 -8.11 5.77
C THR A 28 -9.24 -8.22 4.57
N VAL A 29 -8.80 -9.44 4.24
CA VAL A 29 -7.99 -9.71 3.05
C VAL A 29 -8.73 -10.73 2.21
N ILE A 30 -9.19 -10.35 1.02
CA ILE A 30 -10.08 -11.17 0.20
C ILE A 30 -9.73 -11.09 -1.29
N GLY A 31 -9.89 -12.22 -1.99
CA GLY A 31 -9.69 -12.31 -3.43
C GLY A 31 -8.21 -12.41 -3.82
N ASN A 32 -7.88 -11.89 -4.99
CA ASN A 32 -6.53 -11.96 -5.57
C ASN A 32 -5.56 -10.98 -4.88
N VAL A 33 -5.12 -11.34 -3.69
CA VAL A 33 -4.17 -10.56 -2.88
C VAL A 33 -2.92 -11.38 -2.62
N LYS A 34 -1.75 -10.78 -2.84
CA LYS A 34 -0.45 -11.36 -2.53
C LYS A 34 0.32 -10.45 -1.58
N LEU A 35 0.72 -11.00 -0.44
CA LEU A 35 1.57 -10.34 0.55
C LEU A 35 2.99 -10.89 0.45
N GLY A 36 3.97 -10.01 0.25
CA GLY A 36 5.40 -10.34 0.22
C GLY A 36 5.92 -10.78 1.59
N PRO A 37 7.15 -11.32 1.64
CA PRO A 37 7.79 -11.69 2.90
C PRO A 37 7.84 -10.51 3.86
N LEU A 38 7.72 -10.80 5.15
CA LEU A 38 7.86 -9.80 6.21
C LEU A 38 6.87 -8.60 6.13
N SER A 39 5.95 -8.59 5.18
CA SER A 39 4.91 -7.57 5.10
C SER A 39 3.92 -7.68 6.27
N SER A 40 3.16 -6.63 6.53
CA SER A 40 2.15 -6.65 7.59
C SER A 40 0.89 -5.88 7.23
N VAL A 41 -0.26 -6.41 7.69
CA VAL A 41 -1.58 -5.81 7.53
C VAL A 41 -2.21 -5.63 8.90
N TRP A 42 -2.56 -4.41 9.24
CA TRP A 42 -2.92 -4.01 10.59
C TRP A 42 -4.42 -3.99 10.83
N TYR A 43 -4.81 -3.60 12.04
CA TYR A 43 -6.18 -3.77 12.52
C TYR A 43 -7.20 -2.98 11.71
N GLY A 44 -8.28 -3.65 11.29
CA GLY A 44 -9.37 -3.06 10.52
C GLY A 44 -9.00 -2.64 9.09
N ALA A 45 -7.78 -2.92 8.62
CA ALA A 45 -7.43 -2.67 7.23
C ALA A 45 -8.20 -3.59 6.28
N VAL A 46 -8.52 -3.10 5.07
CA VAL A 46 -9.26 -3.84 4.05
C VAL A 46 -8.45 -3.90 2.77
N LEU A 47 -8.09 -5.10 2.33
CA LEU A 47 -7.47 -5.38 1.03
C LEU A 47 -8.43 -6.24 0.22
N ARG A 48 -9.13 -5.65 -0.76
CA ARG A 48 -10.16 -6.32 -1.53
C ARG A 48 -9.77 -6.46 -3.00
N GLY A 49 -9.23 -7.64 -3.35
CA GLY A 49 -8.78 -8.03 -4.69
C GLY A 49 -9.83 -8.81 -5.47
N ASP A 50 -11.03 -8.26 -5.63
CA ASP A 50 -12.18 -8.98 -6.19
C ASP A 50 -12.31 -8.92 -7.71
N ILE A 51 -11.80 -7.87 -8.37
CA ILE A 51 -11.89 -7.68 -9.83
C ILE A 51 -10.54 -7.53 -10.53
N HIS A 52 -9.44 -7.41 -9.77
CA HIS A 52 -8.06 -7.38 -10.25
C HIS A 52 -7.12 -7.88 -9.12
N SER A 53 -5.80 -7.70 -9.25
CA SER A 53 -4.79 -8.12 -8.26
C SER A 53 -4.34 -6.98 -7.34
N ILE A 54 -4.04 -7.33 -6.08
CA ILE A 54 -3.30 -6.51 -5.13
C ILE A 54 -1.98 -7.22 -4.80
N GLU A 55 -0.87 -6.51 -4.98
CA GLU A 55 0.45 -7.00 -4.62
C GLU A 55 1.11 -6.03 -3.62
N ILE A 56 1.47 -6.54 -2.46
CA ILE A 56 2.21 -5.81 -1.41
C ILE A 56 3.60 -6.42 -1.32
N GLY A 57 4.64 -5.61 -1.48
CA GLY A 57 6.03 -6.02 -1.49
C GLY A 57 6.58 -6.45 -0.15
N GLU A 58 7.82 -6.94 -0.17
CA GLU A 58 8.56 -7.38 1.02
C GLU A 58 8.71 -6.25 2.05
N GLY A 59 8.53 -6.56 3.34
CA GLY A 59 8.73 -5.62 4.44
C GLY A 59 7.76 -4.43 4.47
N SER A 60 6.82 -4.35 3.52
CA SER A 60 5.84 -3.26 3.45
C SER A 60 4.71 -3.46 4.43
N ASN A 61 4.12 -2.35 4.90
CA ASN A 61 3.05 -2.40 5.88
C ASN A 61 1.84 -1.59 5.45
N VAL A 62 0.66 -2.16 5.69
CA VAL A 62 -0.65 -1.52 5.48
C VAL A 62 -1.27 -1.31 6.85
N GLN A 63 -1.24 -0.07 7.34
CA GLN A 63 -1.57 0.26 8.71
C GLN A 63 -3.09 0.27 8.96
N ASP A 64 -3.44 0.48 10.24
CA ASP A 64 -4.80 0.35 10.73
C ASP A 64 -5.79 1.17 9.91
N LEU A 65 -6.94 0.57 9.60
CA LEU A 65 -8.06 1.18 8.88
C LEU A 65 -7.74 1.64 7.45
N ALA A 66 -6.57 1.32 6.91
CA ALA A 66 -6.28 1.62 5.52
C ALA A 66 -7.10 0.75 4.57
N VAL A 67 -7.45 1.29 3.40
CA VAL A 67 -8.23 0.59 2.38
C VAL A 67 -7.40 0.46 1.11
N VAL A 68 -7.28 -0.75 0.59
CA VAL A 68 -6.63 -1.06 -0.68
C VAL A 68 -7.65 -1.71 -1.62
N HIS A 69 -7.94 -1.07 -2.72
CA HIS A 69 -8.89 -1.55 -3.71
C HIS A 69 -8.44 -1.17 -5.13
N LEU A 70 -9.13 -1.63 -6.12
CA LEU A 70 -8.69 -1.61 -7.51
C LEU A 70 -9.83 -1.20 -8.45
N ALA A 71 -9.46 -0.94 -9.71
CA ALA A 71 -10.37 -0.64 -10.80
C ALA A 71 -10.31 -1.75 -11.86
N ASP A 72 -11.15 -1.65 -12.87
CA ASP A 72 -11.22 -2.63 -13.96
C ASP A 72 -9.89 -2.79 -14.71
N ASP A 73 -9.20 -1.67 -14.97
CA ASP A 73 -8.01 -1.65 -15.82
C ASP A 73 -6.70 -1.60 -15.02
N TYR A 74 -6.79 -1.33 -13.72
CA TYR A 74 -5.62 -1.17 -12.85
C TYR A 74 -5.78 -1.96 -11.56
N GLY A 75 -4.81 -2.84 -11.28
CA GLY A 75 -4.60 -3.41 -9.96
C GLY A 75 -3.91 -2.44 -9.02
N VAL A 76 -3.50 -2.94 -7.86
CA VAL A 76 -2.61 -2.22 -6.95
C VAL A 76 -1.29 -2.96 -6.86
N LYS A 77 -0.19 -2.20 -7.04
CA LYS A 77 1.15 -2.68 -6.77
C LYS A 77 1.85 -1.74 -5.81
N VAL A 78 2.27 -2.28 -4.68
CA VAL A 78 3.10 -1.59 -3.67
C VAL A 78 4.45 -2.28 -3.63
N GLY A 79 5.51 -1.51 -3.77
CA GLY A 79 6.90 -1.98 -3.73
C GLY A 79 7.33 -2.49 -2.36
N ASN A 80 8.62 -2.71 -2.19
CA ASN A 80 9.22 -3.25 -0.99
C ASN A 80 9.48 -2.15 0.06
N TYR A 81 9.42 -2.50 1.34
CA TYR A 81 9.71 -1.59 2.46
C TYR A 81 8.94 -0.26 2.39
N THR A 82 7.73 -0.29 1.84
CA THR A 82 6.85 0.86 1.73
C THR A 82 5.83 0.86 2.88
N THR A 83 5.65 2.03 3.47
CA THR A 83 4.69 2.25 4.57
C THR A 83 3.42 2.91 4.04
N ILE A 84 2.28 2.24 4.21
CA ILE A 84 0.95 2.80 3.99
C ILE A 84 0.37 3.20 5.35
N GLY A 85 0.28 4.50 5.59
CA GLY A 85 -0.16 5.07 6.86
C GLY A 85 -1.62 4.79 7.21
N HIS A 86 -1.95 4.94 8.48
CA HIS A 86 -3.29 4.70 9.01
C HIS A 86 -4.37 5.43 8.21
N SER A 87 -5.48 4.75 7.93
CA SER A 87 -6.66 5.29 7.21
C SER A 87 -6.36 5.78 5.78
N ALA A 88 -5.21 5.47 5.19
CA ALA A 88 -4.94 5.81 3.80
C ALA A 88 -5.81 5.00 2.85
N ILE A 89 -6.16 5.59 1.70
CA ILE A 89 -6.92 4.94 0.62
C ILE A 89 -5.99 4.77 -0.59
N ILE A 90 -5.73 3.53 -0.95
CA ILE A 90 -4.90 3.14 -2.07
C ILE A 90 -5.79 2.48 -3.12
N HIS A 91 -6.05 3.18 -4.20
CA HIS A 91 -6.99 2.73 -5.21
C HIS A 91 -6.34 2.65 -6.58
N ALA A 92 -6.26 1.42 -7.12
CA ALA A 92 -5.88 1.15 -8.52
C ALA A 92 -4.59 1.86 -8.99
N CYS A 93 -3.51 1.81 -8.21
CA CYS A 93 -2.29 2.60 -8.44
C CYS A 93 -1.01 1.77 -8.24
N THR A 94 0.11 2.35 -8.65
CA THR A 94 1.45 1.78 -8.43
C THR A 94 2.25 2.69 -7.50
N ILE A 95 2.85 2.10 -6.47
CA ILE A 95 3.73 2.78 -5.50
C ILE A 95 5.05 2.02 -5.50
N GLY A 96 6.15 2.72 -5.64
CA GLY A 96 7.50 2.16 -5.67
C GLY A 96 8.01 1.66 -4.32
N ASP A 97 9.29 1.36 -4.28
CA ASP A 97 10.00 0.87 -3.11
C ASP A 97 10.29 2.01 -2.11
N GLU A 98 10.36 1.66 -0.83
CA GLU A 98 10.79 2.55 0.25
C GLU A 98 10.03 3.90 0.27
N CYS A 99 8.72 3.86 0.00
CA CYS A 99 7.85 5.03 0.08
C CYS A 99 7.19 5.16 1.46
N LEU A 100 6.83 6.39 1.82
CA LEU A 100 5.97 6.70 2.97
C LEU A 100 4.70 7.38 2.48
N ILE A 101 3.57 6.67 2.57
CA ILE A 101 2.26 7.22 2.31
C ILE A 101 1.65 7.66 3.64
N GLY A 102 1.45 8.94 3.79
CA GLY A 102 0.98 9.57 5.03
C GLY A 102 -0.43 9.15 5.43
N MET A 103 -0.74 9.27 6.71
CA MET A 103 -2.05 8.95 7.29
C MET A 103 -3.18 9.70 6.56
N GLY A 104 -4.26 8.99 6.22
CA GLY A 104 -5.42 9.56 5.54
C GLY A 104 -5.19 10.01 4.10
N ALA A 105 -4.01 9.80 3.52
CA ALA A 105 -3.76 10.12 2.12
C ALA A 105 -4.62 9.25 1.19
N THR A 106 -5.07 9.83 0.08
CA THR A 106 -5.83 9.13 -0.96
C THR A 106 -5.03 9.14 -2.26
N ILE A 107 -4.80 7.95 -2.83
CA ILE A 107 -4.13 7.78 -4.13
C ILE A 107 -5.11 7.10 -5.08
N LEU A 108 -5.37 7.73 -6.23
CA LEU A 108 -6.40 7.33 -7.17
C LEU A 108 -5.83 6.61 -8.42
N ASP A 109 -6.77 6.13 -9.24
CA ASP A 109 -6.57 5.22 -10.36
C ASP A 109 -5.47 5.65 -11.33
N GLY A 110 -4.60 4.72 -11.66
CA GLY A 110 -3.53 4.91 -12.62
C GLY A 110 -2.41 5.85 -12.14
N ALA A 111 -2.44 6.30 -10.87
CA ALA A 111 -1.33 7.07 -10.32
C ALA A 111 -0.08 6.19 -10.18
N VAL A 112 1.08 6.79 -10.43
CA VAL A 112 2.39 6.15 -10.31
C VAL A 112 3.27 7.00 -9.40
N ILE A 113 3.61 6.46 -8.25
CA ILE A 113 4.55 7.05 -7.29
C ILE A 113 5.87 6.31 -7.44
N GLY A 114 6.93 7.02 -7.83
CA GLY A 114 8.27 6.45 -7.95
C GLY A 114 8.85 6.04 -6.60
N ASP A 115 10.01 5.39 -6.62
CA ASP A 115 10.68 4.93 -5.41
C ASP A 115 11.07 6.08 -4.48
N HIS A 116 11.21 5.80 -3.18
CA HIS A 116 11.72 6.74 -2.19
C HIS A 116 10.90 8.05 -2.12
N CYS A 117 9.58 7.98 -2.28
CA CYS A 117 8.71 9.16 -2.19
C CYS A 117 8.03 9.27 -0.82
N ILE A 118 7.71 10.51 -0.45
CA ILE A 118 6.82 10.79 0.68
C ILE A 118 5.57 11.48 0.15
N VAL A 119 4.41 10.85 0.39
CA VAL A 119 3.09 11.45 0.23
C VAL A 119 2.64 11.93 1.60
N GLY A 120 2.38 13.22 1.75
CA GLY A 120 1.99 13.80 3.03
C GLY A 120 0.63 13.33 3.53
N ALA A 121 0.41 13.44 4.83
CA ALA A 121 -0.88 13.10 5.43
C ALA A 121 -2.03 13.90 4.79
N ASN A 122 -3.19 13.25 4.57
CA ASN A 122 -4.38 13.81 3.93
C ASN A 122 -4.15 14.38 2.51
N ALA A 123 -3.05 14.04 1.84
CA ALA A 123 -2.86 14.41 0.45
C ALA A 123 -3.83 13.67 -0.47
N LEU A 124 -4.34 14.36 -1.50
CA LEU A 124 -5.18 13.77 -2.55
C LEU A 124 -4.39 13.68 -3.86
N VAL A 125 -3.82 12.50 -4.10
CA VAL A 125 -3.15 12.18 -5.36
C VAL A 125 -4.20 11.77 -6.39
N THR A 126 -4.40 12.59 -7.39
CA THR A 126 -5.45 12.42 -8.40
C THR A 126 -5.10 11.33 -9.41
N GLN A 127 -6.10 10.92 -10.19
CA GLN A 127 -5.94 9.90 -11.23
C GLN A 127 -4.80 10.23 -12.21
N ARG A 128 -4.03 9.20 -12.59
CA ARG A 128 -2.92 9.26 -13.55
C ARG A 128 -1.80 10.25 -13.18
N PHE A 129 -1.75 10.66 -11.92
CA PHE A 129 -0.63 11.45 -11.42
C PHE A 129 0.65 10.64 -11.47
N VAL A 130 1.76 11.26 -11.91
CA VAL A 130 3.07 10.61 -11.95
C VAL A 130 4.06 11.44 -11.15
N ALA A 131 4.66 10.82 -10.13
CA ALA A 131 5.73 11.40 -9.35
C ALA A 131 7.06 10.69 -9.65
N PRO A 132 8.14 11.43 -9.98
CA PRO A 132 9.48 10.84 -10.07
C PRO A 132 9.97 10.36 -8.70
N ALA A 133 10.92 9.45 -8.70
CA ALA A 133 11.57 8.97 -7.48
C ALA A 133 12.13 10.12 -6.62
N GLY A 134 12.15 9.94 -5.29
CA GLY A 134 12.69 10.92 -4.35
C GLY A 134 11.83 12.17 -4.18
N SER A 135 10.54 12.12 -4.45
CA SER A 135 9.64 13.28 -4.40
C SER A 135 8.93 13.44 -3.05
N MET A 136 8.81 14.71 -2.60
CA MET A 136 7.84 15.12 -1.58
C MET A 136 6.56 15.57 -2.27
N ILE A 137 5.43 14.92 -1.94
CA ILE A 137 4.13 15.08 -2.60
C ILE A 137 3.12 15.53 -1.54
N LEU A 138 2.58 16.75 -1.67
CA LEU A 138 1.70 17.37 -0.67
C LEU A 138 0.48 18.02 -1.32
N GLY A 139 -0.60 18.12 -0.54
CA GLY A 139 -1.78 18.93 -0.86
C GLY A 139 -2.98 18.15 -1.38
N ALA A 140 -4.09 18.86 -1.59
CA ALA A 140 -5.34 18.35 -2.17
C ALA A 140 -5.92 19.40 -3.14
N PRO A 141 -5.73 19.23 -4.48
CA PRO A 141 -5.01 18.13 -5.13
C PRO A 141 -3.51 18.17 -4.87
N ALA A 142 -2.88 17.00 -4.80
CA ALA A 142 -1.46 16.85 -4.48
C ALA A 142 -0.56 17.28 -5.65
N LYS A 143 0.61 17.81 -5.28
CA LYS A 143 1.67 18.19 -6.23
C LYS A 143 3.02 17.72 -5.70
N VAL A 144 3.96 17.45 -6.61
CA VAL A 144 5.38 17.36 -6.24
C VAL A 144 5.85 18.76 -5.86
N VAL A 145 6.23 18.94 -4.60
CA VAL A 145 6.62 20.26 -4.07
C VAL A 145 8.13 20.44 -4.02
N ARG A 146 8.89 19.36 -3.93
CA ARG A 146 10.38 19.35 -3.94
C ARG A 146 10.90 17.91 -4.00
N SER A 147 12.19 17.76 -4.22
CA SER A 147 12.90 16.52 -3.93
C SER A 147 13.05 16.32 -2.42
N LEU A 148 13.19 15.06 -1.99
CA LEU A 148 13.50 14.74 -0.59
C LEU A 148 14.93 15.15 -0.25
N LYS A 149 15.13 15.48 1.03
CA LYS A 149 16.47 15.67 1.61
C LYS A 149 17.10 14.30 1.89
N GLU A 150 18.42 14.23 1.93
CA GLU A 150 19.14 13.00 2.25
C GLU A 150 18.70 12.38 3.59
N SER A 151 18.49 13.20 4.61
CA SER A 151 18.00 12.74 5.91
C SER A 151 16.60 12.13 5.87
N GLU A 152 15.74 12.58 4.94
CA GLU A 152 14.41 12.01 4.74
C GLU A 152 14.51 10.65 4.02
N LEU A 153 15.35 10.55 2.99
CA LEU A 153 15.60 9.31 2.26
C LEU A 153 16.13 8.19 3.17
N LEU A 154 17.13 8.48 4.00
CA LEU A 154 17.73 7.51 4.93
C LEU A 154 16.73 6.95 5.96
N GLY A 155 15.68 7.70 6.28
CA GLY A 155 14.68 7.31 7.27
C GLY A 155 13.61 6.36 6.76
N LEU A 156 13.36 6.30 5.44
CA LEU A 156 12.20 5.60 4.87
C LEU A 156 12.24 4.10 5.12
N ARG A 157 13.35 3.46 4.78
CA ARG A 157 13.54 2.02 4.99
C ARG A 157 13.50 1.65 6.47
N ALA A 158 14.23 2.38 7.30
CA ALA A 158 14.28 2.13 8.74
C ALA A 158 12.89 2.21 9.38
N TRP A 159 12.03 3.10 8.87
CA TRP A 159 10.64 3.21 9.31
C TRP A 159 9.83 1.94 8.98
N ALA A 160 9.96 1.40 7.78
CA ALA A 160 9.29 0.16 7.38
C ALA A 160 9.83 -1.06 8.18
N GLU A 161 11.14 -1.16 8.39
CA GLU A 161 11.78 -2.23 9.19
C GLU A 161 11.31 -2.24 10.65
N LYS A 162 11.00 -1.06 11.21
CA LYS A 162 10.36 -0.96 12.53
C LYS A 162 8.99 -1.67 12.53
N TYR A 163 8.22 -1.56 11.46
CA TYR A 163 6.94 -2.26 11.32
C TYR A 163 7.08 -3.76 11.09
N VAL A 164 8.17 -4.23 10.48
CA VAL A 164 8.50 -5.65 10.42
C VAL A 164 8.67 -6.21 11.84
N THR A 165 9.50 -5.55 12.65
CA THR A 165 9.75 -5.95 14.05
C THR A 165 8.47 -5.90 14.88
N THR A 166 7.69 -4.82 14.75
CA THR A 166 6.43 -4.66 15.48
C THR A 166 5.41 -5.72 15.07
N GLY A 167 5.29 -6.02 13.75
CA GLY A 167 4.40 -7.06 13.25
C GLY A 167 4.75 -8.46 13.79
N GLN A 168 6.04 -8.81 13.82
CA GLN A 168 6.49 -10.07 14.43
C GLN A 168 6.10 -10.15 15.92
N ALA A 169 6.25 -9.05 16.66
CA ALA A 169 5.86 -9.01 18.07
C ALA A 169 4.34 -9.18 18.25
N HIS A 170 3.51 -8.58 17.37
CA HIS A 170 2.05 -8.77 17.38
C HIS A 170 1.65 -10.20 17.00
N ALA A 171 2.33 -10.84 16.04
CA ALA A 171 2.09 -12.22 15.67
C ALA A 171 2.42 -13.20 16.81
N ALA A 172 3.38 -12.87 17.66
CA ALA A 172 3.79 -13.69 18.80
C ALA A 172 2.85 -13.57 20.03
N ARG A 173 1.89 -12.65 20.03
CA ARG A 173 0.89 -12.52 21.13
C ARG A 173 -0.08 -13.71 21.08
N LYS A 174 -0.14 -14.44 22.19
CA LYS A 174 -1.09 -15.53 22.42
C LYS A 174 -2.45 -15.00 22.87
#